data_11d8047423af8ff40f0520dad5886970
#
_entry.id   11d8047423af8ff40f0520dad5886970
#
_cell.length_a   1.000
_cell.length_b   1.000
_cell.length_c   1.000
_cell.angle_alpha   90.00
_cell.angle_beta   90.00
_cell.angle_gamma   90.00
#
_symmetry.space_group_name_H-M   'P 1'
#
loop_
_entity.id
_entity.type
_entity.pdbx_description
1 polymer ?
#
loop_
_entity_poly.entity_id
_entity_poly.type
_entity_poly.pdbx_seq_one_letter_code
_entity_poly.pdbx_strand_id
1 'polypeptide(L)'
;HCISSAASDVYKRQAEKLLKIKAIKLQPANPFTWASGWKSPFYCDNRKTLSYPSLRNFVKIEITRLILERFGQVDAIAGVATGAIPQGALVADALNLPFVYVRSTPKDHGLENLIEGELRPGMKVVVVEDLISTGGSSLKAVEAIRRDGCEVIGMVAAYTYGFPVAEKAFKDAKVPLVTLTNYEAVMEVALRTGYIEEEDVETLNEWRKDPAHWESGK
;
A
#
# COMPACT_ATOMS: atom_id res chain seq x y z
N HIS A 1 12.69 16.66 -3.48
CA HIS A 1 11.36 17.08 -3.05
C HIS A 1 11.37 17.15 -1.53
N CYS A 2 11.34 18.35 -0.98
CA CYS A 2 11.17 18.58 0.46
C CYS A 2 9.78 18.09 0.85
N ILE A 3 9.69 16.91 1.48
CA ILE A 3 8.48 16.49 2.18
C ILE A 3 8.27 17.51 3.30
N SER A 4 7.07 18.10 3.39
CA SER A 4 6.79 19.03 4.48
C SER A 4 6.98 18.30 5.82
N SER A 5 7.38 19.01 6.87
CA SER A 5 7.58 18.42 8.21
C SER A 5 6.34 17.66 8.68
N ALA A 6 5.14 18.15 8.38
CA ALA A 6 3.88 17.50 8.72
C ALA A 6 3.68 16.14 8.00
N ALA A 7 4.06 16.02 6.72
CA ALA A 7 3.98 14.74 6.00
C ALA A 7 4.99 13.71 6.55
N SER A 8 6.20 14.16 6.90
CA SER A 8 7.21 13.33 7.57
C SER A 8 6.70 12.80 8.92
N ASP A 9 5.99 13.62 9.68
CA ASP A 9 5.41 13.22 10.97
C ASP A 9 4.32 12.16 10.83
N VAL A 10 3.48 12.25 9.80
CA VAL A 10 2.45 11.23 9.53
C VAL A 10 3.09 9.89 9.17
N TYR A 11 4.11 9.88 8.32
CA TYR A 11 4.85 8.67 7.95
C TYR A 11 5.44 7.97 9.17
N LYS A 12 6.07 8.72 10.07
CA LYS A 12 6.68 8.20 11.30
C LYS A 12 5.62 7.67 12.27
N ARG A 13 4.51 8.38 12.46
CA ARG A 13 3.40 7.93 13.32
C ARG A 13 2.79 6.62 12.81
N GLN A 14 2.59 6.49 11.51
CA GLN A 14 2.07 5.26 10.94
C GLN A 14 3.05 4.11 11.12
N ALA A 15 4.34 4.34 10.84
CA ALA A 15 5.40 3.35 11.04
C ALA A 15 5.46 2.87 12.50
N GLU A 16 5.44 3.79 13.46
CA GLU A 16 5.45 3.47 14.89
C GLU A 16 4.25 2.60 15.31
N LYS A 17 3.05 2.97 14.84
CA LYS A 17 1.83 2.21 15.12
C LYS A 17 1.90 0.78 14.54
N LEU A 18 2.38 0.63 13.32
CA LEU A 18 2.51 -0.67 12.65
C LEU A 18 3.53 -1.58 13.35
N LEU A 19 4.66 -1.03 13.80
CA LEU A 19 5.65 -1.77 14.60
C LEU A 19 5.07 -2.18 15.96
N LYS A 20 4.38 -1.27 16.64
CA LYS A 20 3.80 -1.51 17.97
C LYS A 20 2.80 -2.66 17.98
N ILE A 21 1.92 -2.78 17.00
CA ILE A 21 0.94 -3.87 16.89
C ILE A 21 1.51 -5.11 16.22
N LYS A 22 2.80 -5.11 15.87
CA LYS A 22 3.48 -6.18 15.12
C LYS A 22 2.81 -6.47 13.76
N ALA A 23 2.22 -5.46 13.13
CA ALA A 23 1.83 -5.51 11.72
C ALA A 23 3.06 -5.50 10.83
N ILE A 24 4.11 -4.76 11.22
CA ILE A 24 5.44 -4.85 10.66
C ILE A 24 6.33 -5.59 11.65
N LYS A 25 7.09 -6.55 11.13
CA LYS A 25 8.11 -7.32 11.86
C LYS A 25 9.41 -7.29 11.08
N LEU A 26 10.51 -7.06 11.78
CA LEU A 26 11.86 -7.04 11.24
C LEU A 26 12.66 -8.14 11.93
N GLN A 27 13.14 -9.12 11.17
CA GLN A 27 13.90 -10.27 11.67
C GLN A 27 15.08 -10.58 10.75
N PRO A 28 16.14 -9.76 10.75
CA PRO A 28 17.31 -9.95 9.88
C PRO A 28 18.03 -11.28 10.11
N ALA A 29 18.17 -11.67 11.39
CA ALA A 29 18.83 -12.92 11.76
C ALA A 29 18.01 -14.19 11.47
N ASN A 30 16.69 -14.07 11.39
CA ASN A 30 15.80 -15.22 11.14
C ASN A 30 14.67 -14.82 10.16
N PRO A 31 15.00 -14.69 8.87
CA PRO A 31 14.09 -14.15 7.88
C PRO A 31 12.86 -15.00 7.65
N PHE A 32 11.77 -14.33 7.28
CA PHE A 32 10.52 -14.94 6.85
C PHE A 32 10.66 -15.55 5.45
N THR A 33 9.77 -16.47 5.12
CA THR A 33 9.56 -16.93 3.76
C THR A 33 8.19 -16.42 3.28
N TRP A 34 8.20 -15.59 2.23
CA TRP A 34 6.98 -15.09 1.62
C TRP A 34 6.28 -16.18 0.79
N ALA A 35 5.01 -15.95 0.46
CA ALA A 35 4.23 -16.86 -0.40
C ALA A 35 4.86 -17.05 -1.81
N SER A 36 5.64 -16.07 -2.27
CA SER A 36 6.44 -16.16 -3.49
C SER A 36 7.64 -17.11 -3.39
N GLY A 37 7.97 -17.60 -2.19
CA GLY A 37 9.18 -18.35 -1.89
C GLY A 37 10.39 -17.49 -1.55
N TRP A 38 10.29 -16.17 -1.67
CA TRP A 38 11.39 -15.27 -1.35
C TRP A 38 11.69 -15.26 0.15
N LYS A 39 12.96 -15.19 0.50
CA LYS A 39 13.40 -14.90 1.87
C LYS A 39 13.35 -13.40 2.11
N SER A 40 12.84 -13.01 3.27
CA SER A 40 12.72 -11.61 3.63
C SER A 40 12.96 -11.38 5.13
N PRO A 41 13.84 -10.46 5.51
CA PRO A 41 13.96 -10.01 6.90
C PRO A 41 12.80 -9.11 7.33
N PHE A 42 11.89 -8.78 6.40
CA PHE A 42 10.78 -7.86 6.57
C PHE A 42 9.45 -8.56 6.30
N TYR A 43 8.48 -8.38 7.20
CA TYR A 43 7.12 -8.83 7.03
C TYR A 43 6.14 -7.71 7.36
N CYS A 44 5.15 -7.51 6.50
CA CYS A 44 4.11 -6.50 6.70
C CYS A 44 2.73 -7.11 6.48
N ASP A 45 1.85 -6.96 7.48
CA ASP A 45 0.43 -7.31 7.39
C ASP A 45 -0.43 -6.15 7.92
N ASN A 46 -0.74 -5.23 7.02
CA ASN A 46 -1.56 -4.05 7.34
C ASN A 46 -2.99 -4.40 7.75
N ARG A 47 -3.49 -5.59 7.41
CA ARG A 47 -4.84 -6.04 7.79
C ARG A 47 -5.02 -6.11 9.30
N LYS A 48 -3.95 -6.27 10.06
CA LYS A 48 -3.97 -6.20 11.52
C LYS A 48 -4.53 -4.87 12.04
N THR A 49 -4.36 -3.78 11.31
CA THR A 49 -4.89 -2.46 11.69
C THR A 49 -6.41 -2.46 11.87
N LEU A 50 -7.09 -3.36 11.15
CA LEU A 50 -8.56 -3.47 11.20
C LEU A 50 -9.08 -3.86 12.59
N SER A 51 -8.29 -4.63 13.35
CA SER A 51 -8.65 -5.10 14.68
C SER A 51 -8.46 -4.05 15.78
N TYR A 52 -7.83 -2.91 15.47
CA TYR A 52 -7.56 -1.82 16.40
C TYR A 52 -8.36 -0.57 16.00
N PRO A 53 -9.52 -0.31 16.62
CA PRO A 53 -10.44 0.75 16.17
C PRO A 53 -9.79 2.13 16.03
N SER A 54 -8.95 2.53 17.00
CA SER A 54 -8.25 3.82 16.93
C SER A 54 -7.26 3.90 15.76
N LEU A 55 -6.55 2.81 15.47
CA LEU A 55 -5.60 2.75 14.36
C LEU A 55 -6.33 2.64 13.02
N ARG A 56 -7.37 1.82 12.94
CA ARG A 56 -8.23 1.74 11.76
C ARG A 56 -8.82 3.12 11.39
N ASN A 57 -9.29 3.87 12.38
CA ASN A 57 -9.76 5.24 12.16
C ASN A 57 -8.65 6.19 11.74
N PHE A 58 -7.47 6.08 12.34
CA PHE A 58 -6.31 6.87 11.93
C PHE A 58 -5.97 6.63 10.45
N VAL A 59 -5.86 5.37 10.03
CA VAL A 59 -5.57 5.02 8.62
C VAL A 59 -6.65 5.57 7.68
N LYS A 60 -7.93 5.38 8.03
CA LYS A 60 -9.05 5.94 7.28
C LYS A 60 -8.94 7.46 7.11
N ILE A 61 -8.74 8.18 8.19
CA ILE A 61 -8.65 9.65 8.19
C ILE A 61 -7.47 10.13 7.34
N GLU A 62 -6.31 9.50 7.49
CA GLU A 62 -5.11 9.92 6.76
C GLU A 62 -5.20 9.61 5.26
N ILE A 63 -5.76 8.46 4.86
CA ILE A 63 -6.02 8.18 3.44
C ILE A 63 -7.03 9.19 2.87
N THR A 64 -8.11 9.46 3.59
CA THR A 64 -9.12 10.46 3.18
C THR A 64 -8.49 11.83 3.00
N ARG A 65 -7.66 12.27 3.95
CA ARG A 65 -6.94 13.54 3.88
C ARG A 65 -6.02 13.62 2.65
N LEU A 66 -5.24 12.57 2.40
CA LEU A 66 -4.35 12.52 1.23
C LEU A 66 -5.13 12.59 -0.08
N ILE A 67 -6.28 11.92 -0.17
CA ILE A 67 -7.14 11.99 -1.37
C ILE A 67 -7.60 13.43 -1.60
N LEU A 68 -8.11 14.10 -0.57
CA LEU A 68 -8.59 15.47 -0.68
C LEU A 68 -7.48 16.48 -1.02
N GLU A 69 -6.27 16.26 -0.52
CA GLU A 69 -5.14 17.17 -0.74
C GLU A 69 -4.45 16.95 -2.10
N ARG A 70 -4.43 15.71 -2.61
CA ARG A 70 -3.62 15.34 -3.77
C ARG A 70 -4.40 15.17 -5.05
N PHE A 71 -5.66 14.80 -4.94
CA PHE A 71 -6.51 14.54 -6.08
C PHE A 71 -7.70 15.50 -6.05
N GLY A 72 -8.00 16.12 -7.18
CA GLY A 72 -9.09 17.08 -7.28
C GLY A 72 -10.47 16.42 -7.15
N GLN A 73 -11.28 16.55 -8.17
CA GLN A 73 -12.59 15.88 -8.18
C GLN A 73 -12.42 14.36 -8.29
N VAL A 74 -12.98 13.63 -7.34
CA VAL A 74 -13.03 12.16 -7.28
C VAL A 74 -14.48 11.73 -7.35
N ASP A 75 -14.81 10.80 -8.25
CA ASP A 75 -16.18 10.32 -8.46
C ASP A 75 -16.44 8.97 -7.77
N ALA A 76 -15.40 8.16 -7.56
CA ALA A 76 -15.51 6.85 -6.90
C ALA A 76 -14.18 6.41 -6.29
N ILE A 77 -14.26 5.52 -5.31
CA ILE A 77 -13.13 4.84 -4.68
C ILE A 77 -13.15 3.37 -5.10
N ALA A 78 -11.97 2.84 -5.45
CA ALA A 78 -11.79 1.43 -5.75
C ALA A 78 -10.76 0.81 -4.80
N GLY A 79 -11.13 -0.26 -4.09
CA GLY A 79 -10.20 -1.02 -3.25
C GLY A 79 -9.59 -2.19 -4.01
N VAL A 80 -8.31 -2.44 -3.82
CA VAL A 80 -7.66 -3.64 -4.38
C VAL A 80 -7.91 -4.83 -3.47
N ALA A 81 -8.55 -5.86 -3.99
CA ALA A 81 -8.83 -7.08 -3.23
C ALA A 81 -7.52 -7.84 -2.91
N THR A 82 -7.38 -8.40 -1.75
CA THR A 82 -8.39 -8.49 -0.68
C THR A 82 -8.10 -7.47 0.43
N GLY A 83 -6.82 -7.10 0.60
CA GLY A 83 -6.32 -6.34 1.75
C GLY A 83 -6.93 -4.94 1.87
N ALA A 84 -7.19 -4.28 0.75
CA ALA A 84 -7.67 -2.91 0.75
C ALA A 84 -9.20 -2.77 0.65
N ILE A 85 -9.95 -3.87 0.58
CA ILE A 85 -11.43 -3.78 0.56
C ILE A 85 -11.96 -3.04 1.79
N PRO A 86 -11.60 -3.41 3.04
CA PRO A 86 -12.16 -2.75 4.21
C PRO A 86 -11.79 -1.27 4.29
N GLN A 87 -10.52 -0.94 4.09
CA GLN A 87 -10.07 0.46 4.16
C GLN A 87 -10.65 1.30 3.02
N GLY A 88 -10.72 0.76 1.82
CA GLY A 88 -11.36 1.43 0.69
C GLY A 88 -12.83 1.75 0.94
N ALA A 89 -13.58 0.81 1.51
CA ALA A 89 -14.98 1.02 1.88
C ALA A 89 -15.13 2.12 2.96
N LEU A 90 -14.28 2.10 3.99
CA LEU A 90 -14.29 3.11 5.04
C LEU A 90 -13.94 4.52 4.52
N VAL A 91 -13.01 4.60 3.57
CA VAL A 91 -12.63 5.87 2.93
C VAL A 91 -13.75 6.39 2.03
N ALA A 92 -14.38 5.52 1.24
CA ALA A 92 -15.52 5.88 0.41
C ALA A 92 -16.70 6.38 1.26
N ASP A 93 -16.99 5.72 2.38
CA ASP A 93 -17.98 6.16 3.36
C ASP A 93 -17.66 7.56 3.90
N ALA A 94 -16.41 7.78 4.33
CA ALA A 94 -15.99 9.09 4.85
C ALA A 94 -16.08 10.22 3.80
N LEU A 95 -15.89 9.91 2.52
CA LEU A 95 -16.00 10.86 1.40
C LEU A 95 -17.42 10.95 0.82
N ASN A 96 -18.33 10.10 1.27
CA ASN A 96 -19.67 9.94 0.70
C ASN A 96 -19.65 9.67 -0.83
N LEU A 97 -18.74 8.76 -1.25
CA LEU A 97 -18.53 8.38 -2.64
C LEU A 97 -18.91 6.92 -2.88
N PRO A 98 -19.29 6.55 -4.11
CA PRO A 98 -19.42 5.17 -4.54
C PRO A 98 -18.14 4.38 -4.27
N PHE A 99 -18.30 3.10 -3.90
CA PHE A 99 -17.21 2.17 -3.67
C PHE A 99 -17.34 0.93 -4.55
N VAL A 100 -16.24 0.52 -5.15
CA VAL A 100 -16.06 -0.77 -5.80
C VAL A 100 -14.80 -1.43 -5.31
N TYR A 101 -14.65 -2.73 -5.50
CA TYR A 101 -13.35 -3.38 -5.33
C TYR A 101 -12.98 -4.22 -6.53
N VAL A 102 -11.68 -4.36 -6.76
CA VAL A 102 -11.14 -5.07 -7.92
C VAL A 102 -10.48 -6.37 -7.46
N ARG A 103 -10.97 -7.48 -7.98
CA ARG A 103 -10.48 -8.83 -7.69
C ARG A 103 -9.16 -9.11 -8.40
N SER A 104 -8.37 -10.01 -7.83
CA SER A 104 -7.12 -10.47 -8.43
C SER A 104 -7.32 -11.48 -9.58
N THR A 105 -8.46 -12.20 -9.54
CA THR A 105 -8.81 -13.23 -10.52
C THR A 105 -10.25 -13.07 -10.97
N PRO A 106 -10.57 -13.36 -12.26
CA PRO A 106 -11.94 -13.38 -12.77
C PRO A 106 -12.83 -14.41 -12.05
N LYS A 107 -14.14 -14.28 -12.16
CA LYS A 107 -15.09 -15.32 -11.77
C LYS A 107 -15.07 -16.45 -12.81
N ASP A 108 -15.25 -17.70 -12.35
CA ASP A 108 -15.15 -18.92 -13.17
C ASP A 108 -16.20 -19.04 -14.30
N HIS A 109 -17.14 -18.12 -14.42
CA HIS A 109 -18.23 -18.17 -15.39
C HIS A 109 -18.27 -16.93 -16.29
N GLY A 110 -17.43 -16.93 -17.32
CA GLY A 110 -17.70 -16.28 -18.61
C GLY A 110 -17.64 -14.75 -18.70
N LEU A 111 -17.44 -14.01 -17.63
CA LEU A 111 -17.23 -12.57 -17.68
C LEU A 111 -15.85 -12.23 -17.09
N GLU A 112 -14.99 -11.67 -17.90
CA GLU A 112 -13.66 -11.15 -17.48
C GLU A 112 -13.76 -9.96 -16.52
N ASN A 113 -14.92 -9.76 -15.87
CA ASN A 113 -15.13 -8.64 -14.97
C ASN A 113 -14.43 -8.91 -13.63
N LEU A 114 -13.43 -8.10 -13.35
CA LEU A 114 -12.72 -8.09 -12.08
C LEU A 114 -13.33 -7.13 -11.06
N ILE A 115 -14.23 -6.22 -11.49
CA ILE A 115 -14.79 -5.17 -10.66
C ILE A 115 -16.08 -5.67 -10.00
N GLU A 116 -16.14 -5.56 -8.71
CA GLU A 116 -17.36 -5.80 -7.92
C GLU A 116 -17.94 -4.46 -7.46
N GLY A 117 -19.20 -4.24 -7.80
CA GLY A 117 -19.88 -2.97 -7.70
C GLY A 117 -20.12 -2.40 -9.10
N GLU A 118 -20.47 -1.12 -9.19
CA GLU A 118 -20.82 -0.44 -10.43
C GLU A 118 -20.00 0.83 -10.61
N LEU A 119 -19.32 0.94 -11.75
CA LEU A 119 -18.69 2.16 -12.24
C LEU A 119 -19.38 2.59 -13.54
N ARG A 120 -19.40 3.88 -13.79
CA ARG A 120 -19.89 4.44 -15.06
C ARG A 120 -18.70 4.98 -15.85
N PRO A 121 -18.63 4.74 -17.17
CA PRO A 121 -17.59 5.30 -18.01
C PRO A 121 -17.42 6.81 -17.81
N GLY A 122 -16.19 7.27 -17.80
CA GLY A 122 -15.83 8.67 -17.56
C GLY A 122 -15.66 9.05 -16.09
N MET A 123 -15.98 8.19 -15.14
CA MET A 123 -15.71 8.46 -13.71
C MET A 123 -14.23 8.58 -13.44
N LYS A 124 -13.88 9.53 -12.56
CA LYS A 124 -12.52 9.71 -11.99
C LYS A 124 -12.41 8.89 -10.71
N VAL A 125 -11.54 7.90 -10.73
CA VAL A 125 -11.39 6.90 -9.66
C VAL A 125 -10.04 7.05 -8.97
N VAL A 126 -10.05 7.08 -7.64
CA VAL A 126 -8.85 6.87 -6.82
C VAL A 126 -8.85 5.43 -6.32
N VAL A 127 -7.72 4.76 -6.49
CA VAL A 127 -7.51 3.39 -6.00
C VAL A 127 -6.90 3.42 -4.61
N VAL A 128 -7.42 2.60 -3.71
CA VAL A 128 -6.89 2.38 -2.37
C VAL A 128 -6.25 1.00 -2.31
N GLU A 129 -5.01 0.96 -1.80
CA GLU A 129 -4.22 -0.26 -1.64
C GLU A 129 -3.71 -0.37 -0.20
N ASP A 130 -3.47 -1.58 0.28
CA ASP A 130 -2.89 -1.79 1.62
C ASP A 130 -1.35 -1.79 1.57
N LEU A 131 -0.75 -2.40 0.57
CA LEU A 131 0.69 -2.62 0.47
C LEU A 131 1.15 -2.64 -0.99
N ILE A 132 2.16 -1.85 -1.30
CA ILE A 132 2.88 -1.91 -2.57
C ILE A 132 4.21 -2.64 -2.38
N SER A 133 4.36 -3.79 -3.02
CA SER A 133 5.64 -4.49 -3.19
C SER A 133 6.22 -4.23 -4.58
N THR A 134 5.97 -5.08 -5.54
CA THR A 134 6.38 -4.88 -6.94
C THR A 134 5.37 -4.05 -7.77
N GLY A 135 4.16 -3.87 -7.25
CA GLY A 135 3.09 -3.10 -7.88
C GLY A 135 2.26 -3.86 -8.92
N GLY A 136 2.59 -5.11 -9.19
CA GLY A 136 1.95 -5.86 -10.28
C GLY A 136 0.45 -6.07 -10.09
N SER A 137 0.00 -6.52 -8.92
CA SER A 137 -1.41 -6.72 -8.62
C SER A 137 -2.19 -5.40 -8.59
N SER A 138 -1.59 -4.37 -8.01
CA SER A 138 -2.18 -3.03 -7.91
C SER A 138 -2.40 -2.41 -9.29
N LEU A 139 -1.43 -2.54 -10.20
CA LEU A 139 -1.55 -2.01 -11.57
C LEU A 139 -2.51 -2.83 -12.44
N LYS A 140 -2.66 -4.14 -12.20
CA LYS A 140 -3.75 -4.92 -12.84
C LYS A 140 -5.13 -4.39 -12.47
N ALA A 141 -5.32 -3.95 -11.23
CA ALA A 141 -6.57 -3.31 -10.82
C ALA A 141 -6.80 -1.99 -11.56
N VAL A 142 -5.76 -1.17 -11.73
CA VAL A 142 -5.81 0.05 -12.54
C VAL A 142 -6.22 -0.24 -13.98
N GLU A 143 -5.63 -1.25 -14.61
CA GLU A 143 -5.97 -1.65 -15.97
C GLU A 143 -7.43 -2.11 -16.10
N ALA A 144 -7.95 -2.86 -15.12
CA ALA A 144 -9.34 -3.28 -15.10
C ALA A 144 -10.30 -2.08 -15.07
N ILE A 145 -10.03 -1.09 -14.22
CA ILE A 145 -10.83 0.13 -14.11
C ILE A 145 -10.77 0.95 -15.41
N ARG A 146 -9.59 1.07 -16.01
CA ARG A 146 -9.42 1.77 -17.30
C ARG A 146 -10.15 1.07 -18.45
N ARG A 147 -10.14 -0.27 -18.47
CA ARG A 147 -10.91 -1.04 -19.48
C ARG A 147 -12.42 -0.82 -19.36
N ASP A 148 -12.90 -0.53 -18.16
CA ASP A 148 -14.33 -0.20 -17.91
C ASP A 148 -14.68 1.24 -18.31
N GLY A 149 -13.75 1.96 -18.94
CA GLY A 149 -13.93 3.32 -19.46
C GLY A 149 -13.75 4.43 -18.42
N CYS A 150 -13.21 4.12 -17.26
CA CYS A 150 -12.96 5.08 -16.19
C CYS A 150 -11.53 5.63 -16.22
N GLU A 151 -11.34 6.82 -15.64
CA GLU A 151 -10.05 7.44 -15.45
C GLU A 151 -9.51 7.12 -14.05
N VAL A 152 -8.36 6.44 -13.95
CA VAL A 152 -7.65 6.30 -12.68
C VAL A 152 -6.75 7.52 -12.49
N ILE A 153 -7.13 8.41 -11.58
CA ILE A 153 -6.41 9.66 -11.32
C ILE A 153 -5.27 9.51 -10.32
N GLY A 154 -5.24 8.42 -9.57
CA GLY A 154 -4.15 8.08 -8.67
C GLY A 154 -4.44 6.89 -7.77
N MET A 155 -3.44 6.55 -6.96
CA MET A 155 -3.52 5.48 -5.96
C MET A 155 -2.97 5.98 -4.63
N VAL A 156 -3.65 5.63 -3.54
CA VAL A 156 -3.18 5.82 -2.17
C VAL A 156 -3.00 4.47 -1.51
N ALA A 157 -1.79 4.19 -1.03
CA ALA A 157 -1.49 2.95 -0.32
C ALA A 157 -1.12 3.23 1.15
N ALA A 158 -1.44 2.28 2.03
CA ALA A 158 -1.05 2.42 3.43
C ALA A 158 0.47 2.27 3.63
N TYR A 159 1.12 1.45 2.81
CA TYR A 159 2.57 1.20 2.89
C TYR A 159 3.18 0.88 1.53
N THR A 160 4.45 1.24 1.34
CA THR A 160 5.28 0.78 0.21
C THR A 160 6.68 0.40 0.67
N TYR A 161 7.23 -0.66 0.08
CA TYR A 161 8.66 -0.98 0.20
C TYR A 161 9.55 -0.02 -0.60
N GLY A 162 9.00 0.70 -1.58
CA GLY A 162 9.75 1.59 -2.47
C GLY A 162 10.75 0.83 -3.35
N PHE A 163 10.39 -0.37 -3.81
CA PHE A 163 11.25 -1.10 -4.75
C PHE A 163 11.35 -0.35 -6.08
N PRO A 164 12.56 -0.25 -6.67
CA PRO A 164 12.75 0.46 -7.94
C PRO A 164 11.85 -0.08 -9.07
N VAL A 165 11.57 -1.38 -9.07
CA VAL A 165 10.66 -2.01 -10.04
C VAL A 165 9.23 -1.47 -9.92
N ALA A 166 8.75 -1.23 -8.69
CA ALA A 166 7.43 -0.66 -8.47
C ALA A 166 7.38 0.80 -8.91
N GLU A 167 8.36 1.60 -8.52
CA GLU A 167 8.44 3.02 -8.91
C GLU A 167 8.43 3.18 -10.44
N LYS A 168 9.23 2.37 -11.13
CA LYS A 168 9.24 2.35 -12.59
C LYS A 168 7.88 1.95 -13.16
N ALA A 169 7.27 0.89 -12.65
CA ALA A 169 5.98 0.39 -13.13
C ALA A 169 4.85 1.43 -12.99
N PHE A 170 4.77 2.11 -11.83
CA PHE A 170 3.78 3.18 -11.61
C PHE A 170 4.02 4.38 -12.52
N LYS A 171 5.28 4.76 -12.74
CA LYS A 171 5.65 5.82 -13.67
C LYS A 171 5.25 5.49 -15.11
N ASP A 172 5.59 4.29 -15.57
CA ASP A 172 5.26 3.82 -16.92
C ASP A 172 3.74 3.73 -17.13
N ALA A 173 3.00 3.29 -16.10
CA ALA A 173 1.55 3.24 -16.11
C ALA A 173 0.88 4.62 -15.96
N LYS A 174 1.65 5.67 -15.68
CA LYS A 174 1.17 7.04 -15.41
C LYS A 174 0.13 7.08 -14.29
N VAL A 175 0.42 6.40 -13.18
CA VAL A 175 -0.40 6.39 -11.98
C VAL A 175 0.36 7.10 -10.86
N PRO A 176 -0.09 8.29 -10.43
CA PRO A 176 0.45 8.92 -9.24
C PRO A 176 0.21 8.03 -8.01
N LEU A 177 1.28 7.72 -7.29
CA LEU A 177 1.22 6.92 -6.05
C LEU A 177 1.55 7.81 -4.85
N VAL A 178 0.68 7.79 -3.86
CA VAL A 178 0.87 8.43 -2.56
C VAL A 178 0.74 7.38 -1.47
N THR A 179 1.57 7.44 -0.43
CA THR A 179 1.55 6.44 0.65
C THR A 179 1.48 7.08 2.03
N LEU A 180 0.90 6.37 3.01
CA LEU A 180 0.87 6.82 4.42
C LEU A 180 2.21 6.63 5.11
N THR A 181 2.96 5.61 4.74
CA THR A 181 4.33 5.38 5.22
C THR A 181 5.10 4.55 4.20
N ASN A 182 6.39 4.43 4.40
CA ASN A 182 7.31 3.76 3.51
C ASN A 182 8.42 3.05 4.29
N TYR A 183 9.28 2.36 3.57
CA TYR A 183 10.41 1.62 4.12
C TYR A 183 11.36 2.52 4.93
N GLU A 184 11.71 3.69 4.42
CA GLU A 184 12.65 4.61 5.08
C GLU A 184 12.11 5.08 6.43
N ALA A 185 10.84 5.45 6.50
CA ALA A 185 10.20 5.87 7.76
C ALA A 185 10.16 4.73 8.79
N VAL A 186 9.91 3.50 8.33
CA VAL A 186 9.93 2.31 9.21
C VAL A 186 11.33 2.06 9.75
N MET A 187 12.37 2.15 8.91
CA MET A 187 13.76 1.98 9.35
C MET A 187 14.17 3.04 10.38
N GLU A 188 13.85 4.31 10.12
CA GLU A 188 14.15 5.41 11.04
C GLU A 188 13.48 5.20 12.41
N VAL A 189 12.20 4.84 12.41
CA VAL A 189 11.45 4.60 13.66
C VAL A 189 11.97 3.35 14.37
N ALA A 190 12.26 2.27 13.66
CA ALA A 190 12.74 1.03 14.23
C ALA A 190 14.10 1.22 14.94
N LEU A 191 15.02 1.98 14.32
CA LEU A 191 16.29 2.37 14.95
C LEU A 191 16.07 3.23 16.18
N ARG A 192 15.29 4.31 16.05
CA ARG A 192 15.03 5.25 17.14
C ARG A 192 14.41 4.58 18.37
N THR A 193 13.59 3.57 18.16
CA THR A 193 12.88 2.85 19.22
C THR A 193 13.63 1.63 19.74
N GLY A 194 14.82 1.33 19.22
CA GLY A 194 15.59 0.14 19.57
C GLY A 194 14.92 -1.18 19.13
N TYR A 195 14.07 -1.14 18.12
CA TYR A 195 13.45 -2.34 17.54
C TYR A 195 14.47 -3.14 16.70
N ILE A 196 15.41 -2.43 16.09
CA ILE A 196 16.58 -2.97 15.38
C ILE A 196 17.82 -2.17 15.76
N GLU A 197 19.01 -2.77 15.54
CA GLU A 197 20.29 -2.13 15.70
C GLU A 197 20.86 -1.64 14.36
N GLU A 198 21.90 -0.82 14.38
CA GLU A 198 22.51 -0.28 13.15
C GLU A 198 23.05 -1.36 12.22
N GLU A 199 23.55 -2.46 12.76
CA GLU A 199 24.04 -3.62 12.01
C GLU A 199 22.90 -4.29 11.18
N ASP A 200 21.68 -4.28 11.70
CA ASP A 200 20.52 -4.83 11.02
C ASP A 200 20.11 -4.02 9.80
N VAL A 201 20.36 -2.71 9.82
CA VAL A 201 19.99 -1.79 8.73
C VAL A 201 20.72 -2.14 7.45
N GLU A 202 21.98 -2.52 7.53
CA GLU A 202 22.75 -2.92 6.35
C GLU A 202 22.13 -4.15 5.68
N THR A 203 21.83 -5.18 6.46
CA THR A 203 21.16 -6.41 5.99
C THR A 203 19.80 -6.10 5.35
N LEU A 204 18.99 -5.25 5.99
CA LEU A 204 17.67 -4.85 5.49
C LEU A 204 17.78 -4.05 4.20
N ASN A 205 18.77 -3.16 4.09
CA ASN A 205 18.99 -2.37 2.89
C ASN A 205 19.52 -3.22 1.72
N GLU A 206 20.36 -4.20 1.99
CA GLU A 206 20.83 -5.15 0.98
C GLU A 206 19.67 -5.98 0.42
N TRP A 207 18.83 -6.51 1.31
CA TRP A 207 17.63 -7.21 0.89
C TRP A 207 16.75 -6.33 -0.01
N ARG A 208 16.52 -5.09 0.36
CA ARG A 208 15.64 -4.17 -0.39
C ARG A 208 16.13 -3.90 -1.81
N LYS A 209 17.44 -3.94 -2.05
CA LYS A 209 18.02 -3.71 -3.38
C LYS A 209 17.63 -4.80 -4.37
N ASP A 210 17.62 -6.07 -3.92
CA ASP A 210 17.27 -7.23 -4.75
C ASP A 210 16.58 -8.32 -3.90
N PRO A 211 15.31 -8.11 -3.54
CA PRO A 211 14.60 -9.03 -2.66
C PRO A 211 14.36 -10.40 -3.27
N ALA A 212 14.39 -10.52 -4.60
CA ALA A 212 14.18 -11.79 -5.29
C ALA A 212 15.37 -12.75 -5.17
N HIS A 213 16.59 -12.22 -5.08
CA HIS A 213 17.83 -13.00 -5.08
C HIS A 213 18.60 -12.88 -3.76
N TRP A 214 18.02 -12.23 -2.76
CA TRP A 214 18.66 -12.08 -1.47
C TRP A 214 18.74 -13.40 -0.72
N GLU A 215 19.95 -13.76 -0.27
CA GLU A 215 20.24 -14.93 0.54
C GLU A 215 20.62 -14.51 1.94
N SER A 216 19.92 -15.02 2.95
CA SER A 216 20.29 -14.79 4.35
C SER A 216 21.60 -15.50 4.68
N GLY A 217 22.59 -14.75 5.15
CA GLY A 217 23.81 -15.33 5.72
C GLY A 217 25.04 -15.39 4.82
N LYS A 218 25.16 -14.44 3.87
CA LYS A 218 26.48 -14.12 3.30
C LYS A 218 27.09 -12.96 4.00
#